data_218f376d3b04144c35b2fffd5294ef8e
#
_entry.id   218f376d3b04144c35b2fffd5294ef8e
#
_cell.length_a   1.000
_cell.length_b   1.000
_cell.length_c   1.000
_cell.angle_alpha   90.00
_cell.angle_beta   90.00
_cell.angle_gamma   90.00
#
_symmetry.space_group_name_H-M   'P 1'
#
loop_
_entity.id
_entity.type
_entity.pdbx_description
1 polymer ?
#
loop_
_entity_poly.entity_id
_entity_poly.type
_entity_poly.pdbx_seq_one_letter_code
_entity_poly.pdbx_strand_id
1 'polypeptide(L)'
;LIVQYNTSNQIGPVRAKIGPYPFTITRNRVTDENAVVRMLNPEHPVFNFPNKISDADFAGWKQERSIYHATDTSGKFEKLIGMSDPGEKSDDGSLLVARYGKGWFTYTGIVFFRELPAGVPGAYRLLANIIALNKKKGF
;
A
#
# COMPACT_ATOMS: atom_id res chain seq x y z
N LEU A 1 -12.68 3.03 -3.72
CA LEU A 1 -12.56 3.19 -2.27
C LEU A 1 -11.12 2.89 -1.83
N ILE A 2 -10.52 3.82 -1.15
CA ILE A 2 -9.17 3.67 -0.59
C ILE A 2 -9.30 3.64 0.92
N VAL A 3 -8.72 2.63 1.56
CA VAL A 3 -8.77 2.46 3.00
C VAL A 3 -7.35 2.38 3.55
N GLN A 4 -7.06 3.26 4.50
CA GLN A 4 -5.93 3.13 5.41
C GLN A 4 -6.49 2.97 6.80
N TYR A 5 -6.30 1.80 7.39
CA TYR A 5 -6.90 1.46 8.66
C TYR A 5 -5.84 1.21 9.73
N ASN A 6 -6.19 1.57 10.94
CA ASN A 6 -5.35 1.41 12.12
C ASN A 6 -5.96 0.35 13.03
N THR A 7 -5.13 -0.47 13.64
CA THR A 7 -5.59 -1.36 14.71
C THR A 7 -5.56 -0.61 16.04
N SER A 8 -6.52 -0.93 16.92
CA SER A 8 -6.43 -0.48 18.29
C SER A 8 -5.20 -1.10 18.97
N ASN A 9 -4.54 -0.34 19.82
CA ASN A 9 -3.42 -0.84 20.63
C ASN A 9 -3.83 -1.96 21.60
N GLN A 10 -5.11 -2.12 21.86
CA GLN A 10 -5.64 -3.05 22.83
C GLN A 10 -6.16 -4.36 22.24
N ILE A 11 -6.35 -4.39 20.93
CA ILE A 11 -6.84 -5.58 20.24
C ILE A 11 -5.80 -6.07 19.26
N GLY A 12 -5.78 -7.37 19.07
CA GLY A 12 -4.94 -8.03 18.11
C GLY A 12 -5.32 -7.71 16.66
N PRO A 13 -4.90 -8.54 15.72
CA PRO A 13 -5.22 -8.35 14.31
C PRO A 13 -6.71 -8.18 14.06
N VAL A 14 -7.05 -7.20 13.23
CA VAL A 14 -8.44 -7.00 12.80
C VAL A 14 -8.73 -7.92 11.63
N ARG A 15 -9.64 -8.85 11.84
CA ARG A 15 -10.13 -9.76 10.81
C ARG A 15 -11.23 -9.06 10.04
N ALA A 16 -10.96 -8.83 8.79
CA ALA A 16 -11.63 -7.77 8.09
C ALA A 16 -12.98 -8.13 7.51
N LYS A 17 -13.93 -7.33 7.88
CA LYS A 17 -15.10 -7.01 7.07
C LYS A 17 -15.02 -5.55 6.59
N ILE A 18 -13.82 -5.08 6.25
CA ILE A 18 -13.56 -3.69 5.89
C ILE A 18 -13.61 -3.50 4.38
N GLY A 19 -13.32 -4.55 3.64
CA GLY A 19 -13.29 -4.54 2.19
C GLY A 19 -14.23 -5.56 1.57
N PRO A 20 -14.22 -5.66 0.24
CA PRO A 20 -15.12 -6.57 -0.49
C PRO A 20 -14.75 -8.04 -0.34
N TYR A 21 -13.52 -8.34 0.05
CA TYR A 21 -12.99 -9.70 0.19
C TYR A 21 -12.18 -9.82 1.48
N PRO A 22 -12.07 -11.04 2.06
CA PRO A 22 -11.38 -11.22 3.34
C PRO A 22 -9.89 -10.90 3.31
N PHE A 23 -9.43 -10.26 4.34
CA PHE A 23 -8.02 -10.11 4.72
C PHE A 23 -7.95 -9.78 6.21
N THR A 24 -6.76 -9.88 6.78
CA THR A 24 -6.52 -9.55 8.19
C THR A 24 -5.56 -8.36 8.26
N ILE A 25 -5.87 -7.38 9.09
CA ILE A 25 -4.97 -6.25 9.34
C ILE A 25 -4.14 -6.59 10.58
N THR A 26 -2.82 -6.49 10.44
CA THR A 26 -1.84 -6.78 11.50
C THR A 26 -1.17 -5.51 11.98
N ARG A 27 -0.19 -5.66 12.87
CA ARG A 27 0.76 -4.60 13.25
C ARG A 27 2.09 -4.72 12.55
N ASN A 28 2.19 -5.57 11.54
CA ASN A 28 3.41 -5.68 10.74
C ASN A 28 3.73 -4.34 10.12
N ARG A 29 5.01 -4.01 10.10
CA ARG A 29 5.48 -2.70 9.67
C ARG A 29 6.86 -2.78 9.04
N VAL A 30 7.23 -1.75 8.31
CA VAL A 30 8.59 -1.52 7.83
C VAL A 30 9.02 -0.15 8.37
N THR A 31 9.95 -0.16 9.31
CA THR A 31 10.35 1.04 10.06
C THR A 31 11.52 1.78 9.45
N ASP A 32 12.35 1.11 8.68
CA ASP A 32 13.46 1.75 7.97
C ASP A 32 12.91 2.61 6.82
N GLU A 33 13.03 3.91 6.96
CA GLU A 33 12.57 4.86 5.94
C GLU A 33 13.32 4.74 4.61
N ASN A 34 14.46 4.04 4.59
CA ASN A 34 15.27 3.77 3.40
C ASN A 34 15.15 2.32 2.92
N ALA A 35 14.27 1.53 3.50
CA ALA A 35 14.06 0.15 3.08
C ALA A 35 13.78 0.06 1.57
N VAL A 36 14.34 -0.95 0.92
CA VAL A 36 14.12 -1.21 -0.49
C VAL A 36 12.65 -1.54 -0.73
N VAL A 37 12.04 -0.85 -1.68
CA VAL A 37 10.67 -1.08 -2.12
C VAL A 37 10.70 -1.84 -3.45
N ARG A 38 10.05 -3.00 -3.49
CA ARG A 38 9.93 -3.79 -4.71
C ARG A 38 8.53 -3.67 -5.27
N MET A 39 8.44 -3.32 -6.54
CA MET A 39 7.19 -3.35 -7.29
C MET A 39 6.96 -4.79 -7.75
N LEU A 40 5.92 -5.44 -7.23
CA LEU A 40 5.63 -6.85 -7.54
C LEU A 40 5.00 -7.03 -8.92
N ASN A 41 4.37 -5.99 -9.43
CA ASN A 41 3.86 -5.90 -10.81
C ASN A 41 4.18 -4.52 -11.38
N PRO A 42 5.39 -4.30 -11.92
CA PRO A 42 5.81 -2.99 -12.40
C PRO A 42 4.92 -2.39 -13.48
N GLU A 43 4.21 -3.21 -14.25
CA GLU A 43 3.33 -2.77 -15.32
C GLU A 43 1.96 -2.30 -14.83
N HIS A 44 1.65 -2.51 -13.55
CA HIS A 44 0.36 -2.12 -12.99
C HIS A 44 0.14 -0.60 -13.10
N PRO A 45 -1.09 -0.13 -13.40
CA PRO A 45 -1.39 1.31 -13.51
C PRO A 45 -1.02 2.13 -12.29
N VAL A 46 -1.07 1.56 -11.10
CA VAL A 46 -0.62 2.22 -9.86
C VAL A 46 0.81 2.74 -9.96
N PHE A 47 1.66 2.10 -10.75
CA PHE A 47 3.05 2.53 -10.95
C PHE A 47 3.28 3.33 -12.23
N ASN A 48 2.25 3.49 -13.07
CA ASN A 48 2.44 4.02 -14.42
C ASN A 48 1.48 5.15 -14.79
N PHE A 49 0.40 5.38 -14.04
CA PHE A 49 -0.59 6.37 -14.43
C PHE A 49 -1.25 7.06 -13.22
N PRO A 50 -1.32 8.40 -13.22
CA PRO A 50 -0.78 9.33 -14.21
C PRO A 50 0.73 9.54 -14.13
N ASN A 51 1.38 9.04 -13.07
CA ASN A 51 2.80 9.21 -12.84
C ASN A 51 3.56 7.90 -13.06
N LYS A 52 4.73 7.97 -13.67
CA LYS A 52 5.68 6.84 -13.67
C LYS A 52 6.39 6.80 -12.34
N ILE A 53 6.11 5.79 -11.53
CA ILE A 53 6.73 5.59 -10.23
C ILE A 53 8.06 4.87 -10.42
N SER A 54 9.07 5.32 -9.70
CA SER A 54 10.41 4.72 -9.68
C SER A 54 10.98 4.73 -8.26
N ASP A 55 12.17 4.20 -8.07
CA ASP A 55 12.86 4.22 -6.78
C ASP A 55 13.02 5.64 -6.22
N ALA A 56 13.14 6.65 -7.10
CA ALA A 56 13.22 8.04 -6.70
C ALA A 56 11.99 8.53 -5.92
N ASP A 57 10.83 7.94 -6.16
CA ASP A 57 9.61 8.29 -5.45
C ASP A 57 9.58 7.78 -4.00
N PHE A 58 10.47 6.87 -3.67
CA PHE A 58 10.64 6.35 -2.30
C PHE A 58 11.84 6.98 -1.58
N ALA A 59 12.50 7.95 -2.18
CA ALA A 59 13.57 8.71 -1.55
C ALA A 59 13.02 9.81 -0.64
N GLY A 60 13.73 10.09 0.45
CA GLY A 60 13.38 11.19 1.35
C GLY A 60 12.17 10.95 2.24
N TRP A 61 11.71 9.73 2.33
CA TRP A 61 10.62 9.35 3.25
C TRP A 61 11.03 9.56 4.70
N LYS A 62 10.07 9.80 5.56
CA LYS A 62 10.28 10.17 6.96
C LYS A 62 9.78 9.07 7.88
N GLN A 63 10.64 8.66 8.81
CA GLN A 63 10.36 7.85 9.97
C GLN A 63 10.10 6.36 9.69
N GLU A 64 9.30 6.04 8.68
CA GLU A 64 8.95 4.67 8.32
C GLU A 64 8.38 4.60 6.90
N ARG A 65 8.21 3.35 6.39
CA ARG A 65 7.57 3.10 5.09
C ARG A 65 6.08 2.79 5.25
N SER A 66 5.76 1.95 6.22
CA SER A 66 4.42 1.35 6.32
C SER A 66 4.17 0.72 7.68
N ILE A 67 2.89 0.59 8.01
CA ILE A 67 2.41 -0.08 9.22
C ILE A 67 1.00 -0.64 8.95
N TYR A 68 0.58 -1.61 9.76
CA TYR A 68 -0.71 -2.28 9.63
C TYR A 68 -0.86 -3.04 8.31
N HIS A 69 0.15 -3.84 7.98
CA HIS A 69 0.13 -4.65 6.78
C HIS A 69 -0.99 -5.69 6.82
N ALA A 70 -1.53 -5.97 5.65
CA ALA A 70 -2.51 -7.03 5.48
C ALA A 70 -1.84 -8.40 5.40
N THR A 71 -2.53 -9.41 5.91
CA THR A 71 -2.18 -10.81 5.78
C THR A 71 -3.46 -11.63 5.54
N ASP A 72 -3.34 -12.92 5.31
CA ASP A 72 -4.47 -13.81 5.04
C ASP A 72 -5.39 -13.26 3.95
N THR A 73 -4.81 -12.71 2.91
CA THR A 73 -5.55 -12.01 1.86
C THR A 73 -6.21 -13.00 0.90
N SER A 74 -7.47 -12.74 0.56
CA SER A 74 -8.15 -13.44 -0.54
C SER A 74 -7.33 -13.34 -1.82
N GLY A 75 -7.35 -14.40 -2.64
CA GLY A 75 -6.72 -14.42 -3.96
C GLY A 75 -7.30 -13.42 -4.96
N LYS A 76 -8.37 -12.73 -4.62
CA LYS A 76 -8.94 -11.64 -5.42
C LYS A 76 -8.18 -10.32 -5.28
N PHE A 77 -7.31 -10.20 -4.28
CA PHE A 77 -6.42 -9.06 -4.14
C PHE A 77 -5.14 -9.28 -4.93
N GLU A 78 -4.70 -8.23 -5.61
CA GLU A 78 -3.35 -8.13 -6.14
C GLU A 78 -2.49 -7.35 -5.16
N LYS A 79 -1.36 -7.93 -4.78
CA LYS A 79 -0.36 -7.33 -3.90
C LYS A 79 0.67 -6.62 -4.77
N LEU A 80 0.90 -5.35 -4.53
CA LEU A 80 1.67 -4.53 -5.46
C LEU A 80 3.05 -4.16 -4.98
N ILE A 81 3.29 -4.18 -3.65
CA ILE A 81 4.57 -3.78 -3.06
C ILE A 81 5.06 -4.84 -2.09
N GLY A 82 6.34 -5.20 -2.22
CA GLY A 82 7.06 -5.99 -1.24
C GLY A 82 8.18 -5.17 -0.60
N MET A 83 8.32 -5.23 0.72
CA MET A 83 9.39 -4.57 1.46
C MET A 83 9.60 -5.22 2.81
N SER A 84 10.74 -4.92 3.43
CA SER A 84 11.07 -5.39 4.78
C SER A 84 12.11 -4.48 5.41
N ASP A 85 12.15 -4.46 6.73
CA ASP A 85 13.31 -3.95 7.44
C ASP A 85 14.54 -4.84 7.18
N PRO A 86 15.78 -4.31 7.29
CA PRO A 86 16.97 -5.10 7.10
C PRO A 86 17.00 -6.35 7.97
N GLY A 87 17.30 -7.50 7.35
CA GLY A 87 17.36 -8.79 8.05
C GLY A 87 16.00 -9.46 8.29
N GLU A 88 14.90 -8.84 7.96
CA GLU A 88 13.57 -9.41 8.09
C GLU A 88 13.08 -10.02 6.78
N LYS A 89 12.11 -10.92 6.90
CA LYS A 89 11.42 -11.49 5.75
C LYS A 89 10.61 -10.41 5.03
N SER A 90 10.62 -10.46 3.70
CA SER A 90 9.79 -9.56 2.90
C SER A 90 8.31 -9.69 3.24
N ASP A 91 7.66 -8.55 3.40
CA ASP A 91 6.22 -8.42 3.60
C ASP A 91 5.61 -7.77 2.36
N ASP A 92 4.54 -8.34 1.87
CA ASP A 92 3.83 -7.89 0.67
C ASP A 92 2.41 -7.36 0.94
N GLY A 93 2.11 -7.09 2.20
CA GLY A 93 0.79 -6.66 2.66
C GLY A 93 0.57 -5.16 2.77
N SER A 94 1.48 -4.32 2.26
CA SER A 94 1.38 -2.86 2.41
C SER A 94 0.48 -2.18 1.40
N LEU A 95 0.27 -2.76 0.22
CA LEU A 95 -0.59 -2.19 -0.82
C LEU A 95 -1.30 -3.31 -1.57
N LEU A 96 -2.62 -3.36 -1.40
CA LEU A 96 -3.50 -4.33 -2.04
C LEU A 96 -4.55 -3.62 -2.87
N VAL A 97 -4.83 -4.14 -4.05
CA VAL A 97 -5.94 -3.67 -4.87
C VAL A 97 -6.82 -4.84 -5.30
N ALA A 98 -8.10 -4.56 -5.48
CA ALA A 98 -9.04 -5.54 -6.03
C ALA A 98 -10.12 -4.83 -6.83
N ARG A 99 -10.57 -5.46 -7.90
CA ARG A 99 -11.78 -5.04 -8.59
C ARG A 99 -13.01 -5.41 -7.75
N TYR A 100 -13.96 -4.50 -7.71
CA TYR A 100 -15.28 -4.78 -7.14
C TYR A 100 -16.35 -4.04 -7.92
N GLY A 101 -17.23 -4.78 -8.57
CA GLY A 101 -18.20 -4.19 -9.49
C GLY A 101 -17.51 -3.40 -10.60
N LYS A 102 -17.89 -2.13 -10.74
CA LYS A 102 -17.30 -1.22 -11.74
C LYS A 102 -16.12 -0.40 -11.18
N GLY A 103 -15.75 -0.62 -9.94
CA GLY A 103 -14.74 0.16 -9.26
C GLY A 103 -13.58 -0.66 -8.74
N TRP A 104 -12.78 0.00 -7.92
CA TRP A 104 -11.63 -0.58 -7.26
C TRP A 104 -11.71 -0.36 -5.75
N PHE A 105 -11.25 -1.36 -5.02
CA PHE A 105 -10.96 -1.25 -3.60
C PHE A 105 -9.43 -1.31 -3.42
N THR A 106 -8.91 -0.40 -2.63
CA THR A 106 -7.49 -0.37 -2.26
C THR A 106 -7.35 -0.35 -0.75
N TYR A 107 -6.55 -1.25 -0.23
CA TYR A 107 -6.08 -1.19 1.15
C TYR A 107 -4.59 -0.85 1.16
N THR A 108 -4.21 0.08 2.01
CA THR A 108 -2.80 0.43 2.16
C THR A 108 -2.40 0.61 3.63
N GLY A 109 -1.22 0.09 3.96
CA GLY A 109 -0.51 0.39 5.19
C GLY A 109 0.61 1.40 5.00
N ILE A 110 0.80 1.91 3.77
CA ILE A 110 1.80 2.94 3.48
C ILE A 110 1.47 4.21 4.27
N VAL A 111 2.48 4.79 4.92
CA VAL A 111 2.26 5.88 5.90
C VAL A 111 2.02 7.24 5.25
N PHE A 112 1.03 7.32 4.38
CA PHE A 112 0.64 8.58 3.74
C PHE A 112 0.33 9.68 4.77
N PHE A 113 -0.22 9.34 5.92
CA PHE A 113 -0.52 10.29 6.98
C PHE A 113 0.72 10.98 7.56
N ARG A 114 1.92 10.40 7.36
CA ARG A 114 3.20 11.02 7.73
C ARG A 114 3.84 11.75 6.54
N GLU A 115 3.86 11.09 5.40
CA GLU A 115 4.61 11.53 4.23
C GLU A 115 3.95 12.72 3.52
N LEU A 116 2.62 12.79 3.51
CA LEU A 116 1.91 13.92 2.91
C LEU A 116 2.14 15.22 3.70
N PRO A 117 1.95 15.27 5.03
CA PRO A 117 2.29 16.49 5.79
C PRO A 117 3.77 16.86 5.72
N ALA A 118 4.66 15.87 5.57
CA ALA A 118 6.09 16.13 5.42
C ALA A 118 6.48 16.63 4.02
N GLY A 119 5.56 16.67 3.08
CA GLY A 119 5.80 17.16 1.72
C GLY A 119 6.64 16.24 0.86
N VAL A 120 6.63 14.93 1.10
CA VAL A 120 7.42 13.95 0.34
C VAL A 120 6.82 13.76 -1.06
N PRO A 121 7.50 14.18 -2.13
CA PRO A 121 6.88 14.20 -3.48
C PRO A 121 6.41 12.85 -3.96
N GLY A 122 7.19 11.78 -3.75
CA GLY A 122 6.85 10.44 -4.19
C GLY A 122 5.58 9.90 -3.55
N ALA A 123 5.28 10.27 -2.32
CA ALA A 123 4.05 9.88 -1.64
C ALA A 123 2.82 10.49 -2.34
N TYR A 124 2.89 11.77 -2.71
CA TYR A 124 1.82 12.44 -3.47
C TYR A 124 1.61 11.78 -4.83
N ARG A 125 2.70 11.45 -5.52
CA ARG A 125 2.64 10.83 -6.84
C ARG A 125 2.01 9.44 -6.77
N LEU A 126 2.41 8.62 -5.81
CA LEU A 126 1.84 7.29 -5.60
C LEU A 126 0.36 7.37 -5.21
N LEU A 127 0.00 8.26 -4.30
CA LEU A 127 -1.41 8.44 -3.90
C LEU A 127 -2.26 8.90 -5.08
N ALA A 128 -1.76 9.83 -5.89
CA ALA A 128 -2.46 10.28 -7.10
C ALA A 128 -2.75 9.11 -8.04
N ASN A 129 -1.79 8.21 -8.22
CA ASN A 129 -1.97 7.01 -9.04
C ASN A 129 -3.02 6.06 -8.46
N ILE A 130 -3.04 5.88 -7.15
CA ILE A 130 -4.07 5.05 -6.48
C ILE A 130 -5.46 5.65 -6.72
N ILE A 131 -5.60 6.96 -6.56
CA ILE A 131 -6.87 7.67 -6.82
C ILE A 131 -7.29 7.52 -8.27
N ALA A 132 -6.34 7.52 -9.19
CA ALA A 132 -6.59 7.47 -10.63
C ALA A 132 -6.88 6.07 -11.18
N LEU A 133 -6.83 5.01 -10.38
CA LEU A 133 -7.02 3.63 -10.85
C LEU A 133 -8.27 3.47 -11.72
N ASN A 134 -9.35 4.13 -11.34
CA ASN A 134 -10.62 4.04 -12.07
C ASN A 134 -10.64 4.86 -13.38
N LYS A 135 -9.61 5.63 -13.66
CA LYS A 135 -9.51 6.47 -14.86
C LYS A 135 -8.74 5.79 -15.99
N LYS A 136 -7.97 4.77 -15.67
CA LYS A 136 -7.23 4.02 -16.69
C LYS A 136 -8.17 3.06 -17.39
N LYS A 137 -8.56 3.40 -18.63
CA LYS A 137 -9.42 2.56 -19.46
C LYS A 137 -8.70 1.26 -19.85
N GLY A 138 -9.45 0.17 -19.95
CA GLY A 138 -8.93 -1.13 -20.40
C GLY A 138 -8.15 -1.91 -19.36
N PHE A 139 -8.27 -1.52 -18.10
CA PHE A 139 -7.57 -2.20 -17.01
C PHE A 139 -8.50 -2.67 -15.91
#